data_fd0515c4444bd185e3ca4df626313979
#
_entry.id   fd0515c4444bd185e3ca4df626313979
#
_cell.length_a   1.000
_cell.length_b   1.000
_cell.length_c   1.000
_cell.angle_alpha   90.00
_cell.angle_beta   90.00
_cell.angle_gamma   90.00
#
_symmetry.space_group_name_H-M   'P 1'
#
loop_
_entity.id
_entity.type
_entity.pdbx_description
1 polymer ?
#
loop_
_entity_poly.entity_id
_entity_poly.type
_entity_poly.pdbx_seq_one_letter_code
_entity_poly.pdbx_strand_id
1 'polypeptide(L)'
;MAKLIYLRLFTLFLFSFSYNSFAADGFSISATIETPQVAINGNADDPAIWINQEDPSLSIVFGTDKYNGIYSYSLKGEIIGFSKSGRMNNVDLRSLKENTYIFATDTSNNTINLWIYKNSLLQEKSKEGKFILDVIPHYKKEVNFLAYGTCAGIYKNNDLIVFVTEAMGPGVQLWKFTDNKLSLVNTFNNSNAYESEGCVYDDENEKLFISEENKKGIIRSYSLSNELLLTDRFEIDDREGGVVGDPEGLALLKTNKTDGYLIASSQAVSYTHLTLPTTVQV
;
A
#
# COMPACT_ATOMS: atom_id res chain seq x y z
N MET A 1 55.72 31.86 52.96
CA MET A 1 54.29 32.00 52.47
C MET A 1 54.10 31.03 51.28
N ALA A 2 53.58 29.86 51.56
CA ALA A 2 53.31 28.86 50.55
C ALA A 2 51.79 28.92 50.13
N LYS A 3 51.52 29.19 48.86
CA LYS A 3 50.15 29.15 48.35
C LYS A 3 49.80 27.71 47.94
N LEU A 4 48.85 27.12 48.64
CA LEU A 4 48.27 25.84 48.33
C LEU A 4 47.30 26.01 47.11
N ILE A 5 47.56 25.34 45.99
CA ILE A 5 46.70 25.29 44.82
C ILE A 5 45.83 24.03 44.96
N TYR A 6 44.53 24.21 45.16
CA TYR A 6 43.56 23.12 45.13
C TYR A 6 43.19 22.80 43.67
N LEU A 7 43.63 21.64 43.20
CA LEU A 7 43.23 21.07 41.93
C LEU A 7 41.93 20.27 42.16
N ARG A 8 40.80 20.81 41.69
CA ARG A 8 39.54 20.08 41.70
C ARG A 8 39.52 19.15 40.49
N LEU A 9 39.66 17.83 40.72
CA LEU A 9 39.36 16.81 39.74
C LEU A 9 37.81 16.76 39.51
N PHE A 10 37.39 17.11 38.31
CA PHE A 10 36.01 16.94 37.86
C PHE A 10 35.94 15.57 37.20
N THR A 11 35.41 14.57 37.91
CA THR A 11 35.18 13.22 37.35
C THR A 11 33.89 13.27 36.50
N LEU A 12 34.08 13.27 35.18
CA LEU A 12 32.97 13.16 34.20
C LEU A 12 32.48 11.71 34.17
N PHE A 13 31.35 11.44 34.77
CA PHE A 13 30.66 10.15 34.64
C PHE A 13 29.95 10.11 33.27
N LEU A 14 30.58 9.47 32.28
CA LEU A 14 29.94 9.11 31.03
C LEU A 14 28.97 7.92 31.28
N PHE A 15 27.69 8.21 31.42
CA PHE A 15 26.67 7.20 31.32
C PHE A 15 26.56 6.80 29.84
N SER A 16 27.18 5.69 29.46
CA SER A 16 26.90 5.01 28.22
C SER A 16 25.54 4.31 28.35
N PHE A 17 24.48 4.93 27.83
CA PHE A 17 23.24 4.22 27.57
C PHE A 17 23.49 3.27 26.41
N SER A 18 23.68 1.99 26.74
CA SER A 18 23.58 0.93 25.73
C SER A 18 22.10 0.81 25.34
N TYR A 19 21.73 1.34 24.19
CA TYR A 19 20.49 0.97 23.57
C TYR A 19 20.62 -0.50 23.14
N ASN A 20 20.08 -1.41 23.93
CA ASN A 20 19.81 -2.75 23.44
C ASN A 20 18.67 -2.61 22.42
N SER A 21 19.01 -2.58 21.13
CA SER A 21 18.03 -2.88 20.10
C SER A 21 17.65 -4.34 20.30
N PHE A 22 16.46 -4.58 20.84
CA PHE A 22 15.82 -5.88 20.76
C PHE A 22 15.51 -6.09 19.29
N ALA A 23 16.37 -6.81 18.57
CA ALA A 23 15.95 -7.48 17.35
C ALA A 23 14.82 -8.42 17.79
N ALA A 24 13.59 -8.14 17.38
CA ALA A 24 12.51 -9.07 17.57
C ALA A 24 12.91 -10.36 16.86
N ASP A 25 12.82 -11.50 17.58
CA ASP A 25 13.04 -12.80 16.98
C ASP A 25 12.09 -12.94 15.79
N GLY A 26 12.62 -12.83 14.58
CA GLY A 26 11.86 -12.93 13.34
C GLY A 26 11.33 -14.35 13.20
N PHE A 27 10.07 -14.51 12.80
CA PHE A 27 9.53 -15.78 12.41
C PHE A 27 9.25 -15.79 10.90
N SER A 28 9.46 -16.94 10.26
CA SER A 28 9.16 -17.11 8.84
C SER A 28 7.80 -17.77 8.66
N ILE A 29 7.00 -17.24 7.74
CA ILE A 29 5.76 -17.84 7.28
C ILE A 29 5.93 -18.21 5.81
N SER A 30 5.66 -19.46 5.46
CA SER A 30 5.60 -19.87 4.06
C SER A 30 4.21 -19.64 3.49
N ALA A 31 4.14 -19.23 2.22
CA ALA A 31 2.88 -19.17 1.49
C ALA A 31 2.26 -20.59 1.43
N THR A 32 0.98 -20.68 1.76
CA THR A 32 0.23 -21.95 1.72
C THR A 32 -0.65 -22.06 0.47
N ILE A 33 -0.89 -20.95 -0.20
CA ILE A 33 -1.71 -20.87 -1.42
C ILE A 33 -1.01 -19.93 -2.38
N GLU A 34 -1.00 -20.30 -3.65
CA GLU A 34 -0.50 -19.50 -4.76
C GLU A 34 -1.59 -19.42 -5.84
N THR A 35 -1.67 -18.30 -6.54
CA THR A 35 -2.55 -18.17 -7.71
C THR A 35 -1.92 -18.88 -8.91
N PRO A 36 -2.72 -19.30 -9.93
CA PRO A 36 -2.16 -19.69 -11.22
C PRO A 36 -1.34 -18.55 -11.81
N GLN A 37 -0.36 -18.93 -12.63
CA GLN A 37 0.40 -17.96 -13.43
C GLN A 37 -0.55 -17.10 -14.27
N VAL A 38 -0.31 -15.80 -14.31
CA VAL A 38 -0.99 -14.90 -15.25
C VAL A 38 -0.66 -15.28 -16.69
N ALA A 39 -1.40 -14.76 -17.66
CA ALA A 39 -1.24 -15.07 -19.07
C ALA A 39 0.21 -14.90 -19.56
N ILE A 40 0.57 -15.59 -20.64
CA ILE A 40 1.88 -15.44 -21.30
C ILE A 40 2.10 -13.94 -21.60
N ASN A 41 3.24 -13.41 -21.21
CA ASN A 41 3.61 -11.99 -21.21
C ASN A 41 2.82 -11.15 -20.19
N GLY A 42 2.08 -11.78 -19.27
CA GLY A 42 1.53 -11.09 -18.09
C GLY A 42 2.61 -10.89 -17.03
N ASN A 43 2.34 -9.96 -16.14
CA ASN A 43 3.18 -9.70 -14.97
C ASN A 43 2.25 -9.41 -13.78
N ALA A 44 2.12 -10.39 -12.90
CA ALA A 44 1.37 -10.21 -11.66
C ALA A 44 2.07 -9.17 -10.80
N ASP A 45 1.31 -8.26 -10.21
CA ASP A 45 1.89 -7.15 -9.47
C ASP A 45 1.22 -6.98 -8.11
N ASP A 46 0.20 -6.16 -8.03
CA ASP A 46 -0.35 -5.68 -6.77
C ASP A 46 -1.71 -6.33 -6.45
N PRO A 47 -1.94 -6.79 -5.21
CA PRO A 47 -3.21 -7.36 -4.79
C PRO A 47 -3.99 -6.44 -3.85
N ALA A 48 -5.33 -6.51 -3.95
CA ALA A 48 -6.24 -5.98 -2.96
C ALA A 48 -7.29 -7.01 -2.57
N ILE A 49 -7.75 -6.99 -1.32
CA ILE A 49 -8.69 -7.99 -0.81
C ILE A 49 -10.00 -7.32 -0.39
N TRP A 50 -11.09 -7.72 -1.01
CA TRP A 50 -12.42 -7.43 -0.51
C TRP A 50 -12.81 -8.49 0.52
N ILE A 51 -13.06 -8.06 1.76
CA ILE A 51 -13.45 -8.95 2.84
C ILE A 51 -14.96 -9.10 2.86
N ASN A 52 -15.43 -10.34 2.68
CA ASN A 52 -16.83 -10.66 2.88
C ASN A 52 -17.14 -10.70 4.38
N GLN A 53 -17.92 -9.72 4.85
CA GLN A 53 -18.24 -9.57 6.27
C GLN A 53 -19.18 -10.67 6.80
N GLU A 54 -19.98 -11.32 5.93
CA GLU A 54 -20.88 -12.41 6.32
C GLU A 54 -20.14 -13.75 6.41
N ASP A 55 -19.25 -14.01 5.46
CA ASP A 55 -18.43 -15.22 5.39
C ASP A 55 -17.04 -14.88 4.85
N PRO A 56 -16.06 -14.64 5.72
CA PRO A 56 -14.71 -14.29 5.30
C PRO A 56 -14.04 -15.30 4.36
N SER A 57 -14.46 -16.58 4.38
CA SER A 57 -13.93 -17.59 3.46
C SER A 57 -14.30 -17.37 1.99
N LEU A 58 -15.33 -16.53 1.75
CA LEU A 58 -15.81 -16.11 0.44
C LEU A 58 -15.30 -14.73 0.03
N SER A 59 -14.24 -14.21 0.66
CA SER A 59 -13.57 -12.98 0.25
C SER A 59 -12.98 -13.10 -1.16
N ILE A 60 -12.83 -11.96 -1.84
CA ILE A 60 -12.29 -11.88 -3.20
C ILE A 60 -10.95 -11.18 -3.17
N VAL A 61 -9.93 -11.78 -3.79
CA VAL A 61 -8.65 -11.14 -4.06
C VAL A 61 -8.66 -10.60 -5.48
N PHE A 62 -8.42 -9.30 -5.63
CA PHE A 62 -8.13 -8.67 -6.91
C PHE A 62 -6.62 -8.63 -7.10
N GLY A 63 -6.12 -8.99 -8.28
CA GLY A 63 -4.69 -8.93 -8.60
C GLY A 63 -4.48 -8.32 -9.97
N THR A 64 -3.57 -7.36 -10.06
CA THR A 64 -3.24 -6.73 -11.34
C THR A 64 -2.33 -7.61 -12.19
N ASP A 65 -2.53 -7.47 -13.49
CA ASP A 65 -1.61 -7.92 -14.53
C ASP A 65 -1.18 -6.69 -15.32
N LYS A 66 0.08 -6.28 -15.15
CA LYS A 66 0.63 -5.04 -15.74
C LYS A 66 0.38 -4.89 -17.25
N TYR A 67 0.09 -5.97 -17.94
CA TYR A 67 -0.09 -5.94 -19.39
C TYR A 67 -1.53 -6.16 -19.85
N ASN A 68 -2.38 -6.83 -19.02
CA ASN A 68 -3.64 -7.36 -19.53
C ASN A 68 -4.89 -6.90 -18.76
N GLY A 69 -4.80 -6.56 -17.45
CA GLY A 69 -5.97 -6.13 -16.69
C GLY A 69 -5.96 -6.53 -15.22
N ILE A 70 -7.13 -6.95 -14.71
CA ILE A 70 -7.32 -7.33 -13.31
C ILE A 70 -7.96 -8.72 -13.22
N TYR A 71 -7.34 -9.62 -12.50
CA TYR A 71 -7.89 -10.90 -12.11
C TYR A 71 -8.70 -10.78 -10.81
N SER A 72 -9.70 -11.63 -10.67
CA SER A 72 -10.40 -11.88 -9.41
C SER A 72 -10.14 -13.33 -9.01
N TYR A 73 -9.74 -13.56 -7.76
CA TYR A 73 -9.42 -14.88 -7.23
C TYR A 73 -10.26 -15.18 -5.99
N SER A 74 -10.56 -16.46 -5.76
CA SER A 74 -11.00 -16.94 -4.46
C SER A 74 -9.83 -16.96 -3.45
N LEU A 75 -10.12 -17.09 -2.16
CA LEU A 75 -9.06 -17.30 -1.15
C LEU A 75 -8.33 -18.66 -1.29
N LYS A 76 -8.79 -19.54 -2.17
CA LYS A 76 -8.09 -20.78 -2.54
C LYS A 76 -7.10 -20.58 -3.70
N GLY A 77 -6.94 -19.36 -4.19
CA GLY A 77 -6.11 -19.03 -5.35
C GLY A 77 -6.76 -19.30 -6.71
N GLU A 78 -8.01 -19.77 -6.75
CA GLU A 78 -8.71 -20.08 -8.00
C GLU A 78 -9.13 -18.81 -8.74
N ILE A 79 -8.91 -18.72 -10.04
CA ILE A 79 -9.41 -17.62 -10.86
C ILE A 79 -10.94 -17.70 -10.92
N ILE A 80 -11.63 -16.68 -10.41
CA ILE A 80 -13.08 -16.53 -10.49
C ILE A 80 -13.52 -15.46 -11.49
N GLY A 81 -12.58 -14.72 -12.06
CA GLY A 81 -12.81 -13.77 -13.13
C GLY A 81 -11.56 -13.09 -13.64
N PHE A 82 -11.67 -12.49 -14.84
CA PHE A 82 -10.63 -11.68 -15.44
C PHE A 82 -11.28 -10.54 -16.24
N SER A 83 -10.86 -9.31 -15.96
CA SER A 83 -11.26 -8.09 -16.68
C SER A 83 -10.09 -7.62 -17.55
N LYS A 84 -10.30 -7.55 -18.85
CA LYS A 84 -9.34 -6.99 -19.79
C LYS A 84 -9.43 -5.45 -19.81
N SER A 85 -9.17 -4.82 -18.66
CA SER A 85 -9.41 -3.40 -18.42
C SER A 85 -8.26 -2.47 -18.81
N GLY A 86 -7.11 -3.01 -19.25
CA GLY A 86 -5.96 -2.23 -19.68
C GLY A 86 -4.67 -2.65 -18.96
N ARG A 87 -3.65 -1.81 -18.99
CA ARG A 87 -2.37 -2.05 -18.29
C ARG A 87 -2.46 -1.53 -16.85
N MET A 88 -3.03 -2.36 -15.99
CA MET A 88 -3.23 -2.02 -14.58
C MET A 88 -1.98 -2.31 -13.77
N ASN A 89 -1.43 -1.28 -13.10
CA ASN A 89 -0.27 -1.43 -12.23
C ASN A 89 -0.72 -1.84 -10.82
N ASN A 90 -1.23 -0.91 -10.03
CA ASN A 90 -1.68 -1.19 -8.68
C ASN A 90 -3.21 -1.16 -8.56
N VAL A 91 -3.72 -1.88 -7.56
CA VAL A 91 -5.14 -1.92 -7.20
C VAL A 91 -5.29 -1.81 -5.68
N ASP A 92 -6.21 -0.97 -5.21
CA ASP A 92 -6.63 -0.95 -3.81
C ASP A 92 -8.13 -0.68 -3.71
N LEU A 93 -8.72 -0.98 -2.56
CA LEU A 93 -10.15 -0.83 -2.36
C LEU A 93 -10.51 -0.42 -0.93
N ARG A 94 -11.67 0.23 -0.83
CA ARG A 94 -12.33 0.47 0.46
C ARG A 94 -13.81 0.20 0.35
N SER A 95 -14.35 -0.47 1.38
CA SER A 95 -15.81 -0.57 1.55
C SER A 95 -16.29 0.57 2.44
N LEU A 96 -17.24 1.34 1.95
CA LEU A 96 -17.86 2.45 2.68
C LEU A 96 -19.37 2.36 2.53
N LYS A 97 -20.10 2.24 3.63
CA LYS A 97 -21.56 1.98 3.67
C LYS A 97 -21.88 0.69 2.90
N GLU A 98 -22.83 0.78 1.93
CA GLU A 98 -23.27 -0.36 1.13
C GLU A 98 -22.40 -0.65 -0.11
N ASN A 99 -21.38 0.15 -0.38
CA ASN A 99 -20.58 0.02 -1.59
C ASN A 99 -19.11 -0.30 -1.28
N THR A 100 -18.50 -1.02 -2.21
CA THR A 100 -17.05 -1.17 -2.33
C THR A 100 -16.56 -0.35 -3.52
N TYR A 101 -15.50 0.40 -3.29
CA TYR A 101 -14.83 1.27 -4.25
C TYR A 101 -13.47 0.67 -4.56
N ILE A 102 -13.27 0.27 -5.81
CA ILE A 102 -12.04 -0.37 -6.29
C ILE A 102 -11.31 0.62 -7.17
N PHE A 103 -10.10 0.97 -6.82
CA PHE A 103 -9.23 1.88 -7.56
C PHE A 103 -8.10 1.11 -8.21
N ALA A 104 -7.71 1.49 -9.42
CA ALA A 104 -6.50 0.99 -10.05
C ALA A 104 -5.86 2.07 -10.95
N THR A 105 -4.55 2.06 -11.05
CA THR A 105 -3.79 2.89 -11.99
C THR A 105 -3.63 2.19 -13.32
N ASP A 106 -3.92 2.91 -14.42
CA ASP A 106 -3.72 2.47 -15.80
C ASP A 106 -2.51 3.19 -16.40
N THR A 107 -1.41 2.49 -16.55
CA THR A 107 -0.16 3.05 -17.07
C THR A 107 -0.20 3.33 -18.57
N SER A 108 -1.09 2.67 -19.33
CA SER A 108 -1.23 2.95 -20.79
C SER A 108 -1.89 4.29 -21.06
N ASN A 109 -2.88 4.63 -20.24
CA ASN A 109 -3.68 5.83 -20.42
C ASN A 109 -3.32 6.92 -19.39
N ASN A 110 -2.42 6.62 -18.47
CA ASN A 110 -1.99 7.52 -17.41
C ASN A 110 -3.17 8.03 -16.57
N THR A 111 -3.97 7.11 -16.04
CA THR A 111 -5.21 7.44 -15.34
C THR A 111 -5.37 6.69 -14.02
N ILE A 112 -6.12 7.30 -13.11
CA ILE A 112 -6.76 6.61 -12.00
C ILE A 112 -8.17 6.20 -12.40
N ASN A 113 -8.48 4.92 -12.25
CA ASN A 113 -9.75 4.29 -12.59
C ASN A 113 -10.48 3.91 -11.29
N LEU A 114 -11.81 4.00 -11.30
CA LEU A 114 -12.66 3.65 -10.16
C LEU A 114 -13.85 2.82 -10.61
N TRP A 115 -14.03 1.66 -10.00
CA TRP A 115 -15.23 0.83 -10.06
C TRP A 115 -15.98 0.89 -8.74
N ILE A 116 -17.29 0.85 -8.77
CA ILE A 116 -18.18 0.90 -7.60
C ILE A 116 -19.16 -0.25 -7.67
N TYR A 117 -19.15 -1.11 -6.68
CA TYR A 117 -20.09 -2.24 -6.58
C TYR A 117 -20.78 -2.24 -5.23
N LYS A 118 -22.04 -2.64 -5.20
CA LYS A 118 -22.74 -2.91 -3.95
C LYS A 118 -22.13 -4.13 -3.27
N ASN A 119 -21.93 -4.06 -1.96
CA ASN A 119 -21.41 -5.18 -1.17
C ASN A 119 -22.30 -6.43 -1.33
N SER A 120 -23.62 -6.26 -1.41
CA SER A 120 -24.57 -7.36 -1.66
C SER A 120 -24.32 -8.09 -3.00
N LEU A 121 -23.92 -7.36 -4.04
CA LEU A 121 -23.56 -7.97 -5.33
C LEU A 121 -22.25 -8.77 -5.20
N LEU A 122 -21.24 -8.22 -4.53
CA LEU A 122 -19.98 -8.94 -4.30
C LEU A 122 -20.22 -10.21 -3.46
N GLN A 123 -21.08 -10.15 -2.44
CA GLN A 123 -21.48 -11.30 -1.63
C GLN A 123 -22.17 -12.39 -2.47
N GLU A 124 -23.12 -11.99 -3.33
CA GLU A 124 -23.79 -12.91 -4.25
C GLU A 124 -22.78 -13.59 -5.19
N LYS A 125 -21.96 -12.80 -5.85
CA LYS A 125 -21.00 -13.29 -6.84
C LYS A 125 -19.87 -14.13 -6.23
N SER A 126 -19.45 -13.82 -5.03
CA SER A 126 -18.47 -14.66 -4.32
C SER A 126 -19.03 -16.03 -3.96
N LYS A 127 -20.31 -16.13 -3.58
CA LYS A 127 -21.02 -17.40 -3.37
C LYS A 127 -21.14 -18.22 -4.67
N GLU A 128 -21.32 -17.55 -5.81
CA GLU A 128 -21.34 -18.19 -7.13
C GLU A 128 -19.96 -18.64 -7.60
N GLY A 129 -18.88 -18.20 -6.93
CA GLY A 129 -17.50 -18.44 -7.37
C GLY A 129 -17.16 -17.75 -8.70
N LYS A 130 -17.80 -16.62 -8.99
CA LYS A 130 -17.59 -15.88 -10.24
C LYS A 130 -17.79 -14.39 -10.05
N PHE A 131 -16.72 -13.61 -10.26
CA PHE A 131 -16.78 -12.15 -10.30
C PHE A 131 -15.79 -11.59 -11.34
N ILE A 132 -16.29 -10.73 -12.22
CA ILE A 132 -15.47 -10.06 -13.24
C ILE A 132 -15.74 -8.56 -13.11
N LEU A 133 -14.69 -7.75 -12.92
CA LEU A 133 -14.83 -6.30 -13.01
C LEU A 133 -15.27 -5.88 -14.43
N ASP A 134 -16.06 -4.84 -14.50
CA ASP A 134 -16.39 -4.23 -15.79
C ASP A 134 -15.11 -3.77 -16.51
N VAL A 135 -15.04 -3.99 -17.81
CA VAL A 135 -13.88 -3.56 -18.61
C VAL A 135 -13.74 -2.04 -18.60
N ILE A 136 -14.86 -1.32 -18.53
CA ILE A 136 -14.90 0.15 -18.47
C ILE A 136 -15.14 0.55 -17.01
N PRO A 137 -14.24 1.35 -16.41
CA PRO A 137 -14.45 1.86 -15.06
C PRO A 137 -15.63 2.85 -15.01
N HIS A 138 -16.30 2.94 -13.86
CA HIS A 138 -17.38 3.90 -13.65
C HIS A 138 -16.87 5.35 -13.67
N TYR A 139 -15.66 5.57 -13.22
CA TYR A 139 -14.96 6.86 -13.28
C TYR A 139 -13.52 6.67 -13.70
N LYS A 140 -13.03 7.63 -14.49
CA LYS A 140 -11.66 7.66 -14.97
C LYS A 140 -11.17 9.10 -14.97
N LYS A 141 -9.94 9.34 -14.48
CA LYS A 141 -9.31 10.67 -14.45
C LYS A 141 -7.86 10.58 -14.85
N GLU A 142 -7.42 11.52 -15.67
CA GLU A 142 -6.02 11.68 -16.02
C GLU A 142 -5.20 12.15 -14.82
N VAL A 143 -4.01 11.59 -14.69
CA VAL A 143 -2.98 11.95 -13.73
C VAL A 143 -1.94 12.78 -14.48
N ASN A 144 -1.42 13.85 -13.87
CA ASN A 144 -0.50 14.77 -14.57
C ASN A 144 0.98 14.36 -14.53
N PHE A 145 1.25 13.12 -14.07
CA PHE A 145 2.55 12.46 -14.13
C PHE A 145 2.34 10.99 -14.55
N LEU A 146 3.38 10.19 -14.68
CA LEU A 146 3.23 8.78 -14.97
C LEU A 146 2.61 8.06 -13.77
N ALA A 147 1.33 7.69 -13.88
CA ALA A 147 0.60 7.00 -12.82
C ALA A 147 1.18 5.62 -12.58
N TYR A 148 1.48 5.29 -11.32
CA TYR A 148 2.12 4.04 -10.95
C TYR A 148 1.37 3.35 -9.81
N GLY A 149 1.79 3.52 -8.55
CA GLY A 149 1.12 2.95 -7.40
C GLY A 149 -0.21 3.63 -7.06
N THR A 150 -1.05 2.94 -6.30
CA THR A 150 -2.27 3.52 -5.73
C THR A 150 -2.63 2.90 -4.40
N CYS A 151 -3.17 3.69 -3.50
CA CYS A 151 -3.82 3.22 -2.28
C CYS A 151 -5.02 4.09 -1.92
N ALA A 152 -6.10 3.45 -1.49
CA ALA A 152 -7.31 4.09 -1.06
C ALA A 152 -7.35 4.31 0.45
N GLY A 153 -8.21 5.18 0.93
CA GLY A 153 -8.43 5.43 2.34
C GLY A 153 -9.81 6.00 2.64
N ILE A 154 -10.22 5.85 3.90
CA ILE A 154 -11.39 6.52 4.45
C ILE A 154 -10.91 7.56 5.45
N TYR A 155 -10.92 8.82 5.04
CA TYR A 155 -10.51 9.93 5.86
C TYR A 155 -11.66 10.40 6.75
N LYS A 156 -11.41 10.55 8.04
CA LYS A 156 -12.41 10.97 9.06
C LYS A 156 -13.72 10.19 9.00
N ASN A 157 -13.62 8.88 8.74
CA ASN A 157 -14.73 7.93 8.68
C ASN A 157 -15.81 8.19 7.59
N ASN A 158 -15.63 9.16 6.71
CA ASN A 158 -16.65 9.52 5.72
C ASN A 158 -16.13 9.82 4.33
N ASP A 159 -14.95 10.39 4.21
CA ASP A 159 -14.40 10.84 2.94
C ASP A 159 -13.58 9.73 2.28
N LEU A 160 -14.01 9.29 1.13
CA LEU A 160 -13.24 8.35 0.32
C LEU A 160 -12.14 9.11 -0.40
N ILE A 161 -10.89 8.74 -0.08
CA ILE A 161 -9.68 9.32 -0.68
C ILE A 161 -8.87 8.23 -1.39
N VAL A 162 -8.04 8.65 -2.34
CA VAL A 162 -7.09 7.76 -3.01
C VAL A 162 -5.81 8.52 -3.31
N PHE A 163 -4.70 7.88 -3.08
CA PHE A 163 -3.37 8.37 -3.45
C PHE A 163 -2.92 7.68 -4.73
N VAL A 164 -2.25 8.43 -5.59
CA VAL A 164 -1.59 7.91 -6.80
C VAL A 164 -0.15 8.37 -6.75
N THR A 165 0.78 7.44 -6.91
CA THR A 165 2.21 7.72 -6.91
C THR A 165 2.78 7.79 -8.32
N GLU A 166 3.94 8.41 -8.48
CA GLU A 166 4.61 8.67 -9.75
C GLU A 166 5.68 7.62 -10.04
N ALA A 167 5.61 7.00 -11.21
CA ALA A 167 6.74 6.25 -11.75
C ALA A 167 7.88 7.19 -12.12
N MET A 168 9.10 6.81 -11.77
CA MET A 168 10.33 7.59 -12.03
C MET A 168 10.30 9.02 -11.45
N GLY A 169 9.63 9.19 -10.30
CA GLY A 169 9.56 10.48 -9.63
C GLY A 169 9.01 10.41 -8.21
N PRO A 170 9.12 11.51 -7.46
CA PRO A 170 8.65 11.60 -6.10
C PRO A 170 7.16 11.98 -5.99
N GLY A 171 6.48 12.23 -7.11
CA GLY A 171 5.13 12.79 -7.13
C GLY A 171 4.10 11.87 -6.46
N VAL A 172 3.19 12.48 -5.71
CA VAL A 172 2.03 11.82 -5.09
C VAL A 172 0.83 12.72 -5.23
N GLN A 173 -0.24 12.25 -5.82
CA GLN A 173 -1.50 12.96 -5.91
C GLN A 173 -2.52 12.40 -4.94
N LEU A 174 -3.17 13.27 -4.20
CA LEU A 174 -4.35 12.95 -3.39
C LEU A 174 -5.61 13.33 -4.14
N TRP A 175 -6.46 12.35 -4.36
CA TRP A 175 -7.78 12.50 -4.95
C TRP A 175 -8.86 12.21 -3.91
N LYS A 176 -10.02 12.83 -4.08
CA LYS A 176 -11.22 12.59 -3.25
C LYS A 176 -12.40 12.24 -4.13
N PHE A 177 -13.16 11.22 -3.72
CA PHE A 177 -14.42 10.89 -4.36
C PHE A 177 -15.59 11.35 -3.47
N THR A 178 -16.35 12.30 -3.97
CA THR A 178 -17.53 12.85 -3.30
C THR A 178 -18.54 13.29 -4.36
N ASP A 179 -19.83 13.22 -4.05
CA ASP A 179 -20.94 13.65 -4.95
C ASP A 179 -20.82 13.06 -6.37
N ASN A 180 -20.47 11.78 -6.46
CA ASN A 180 -20.23 11.07 -7.73
C ASN A 180 -19.15 11.72 -8.60
N LYS A 181 -18.17 12.34 -8.00
CA LYS A 181 -17.06 12.99 -8.70
C LYS A 181 -15.71 12.63 -8.05
N LEU A 182 -14.78 12.20 -8.87
CA LEU A 182 -13.38 12.04 -8.50
C LEU A 182 -12.62 13.32 -8.84
N SER A 183 -12.05 13.98 -7.83
CA SER A 183 -11.41 15.29 -7.95
C SER A 183 -10.03 15.29 -7.33
N LEU A 184 -9.04 15.85 -8.02
CA LEU A 184 -7.72 16.11 -7.46
C LEU A 184 -7.83 17.13 -6.32
N VAL A 185 -7.28 16.80 -5.16
CA VAL A 185 -7.27 17.64 -3.97
C VAL A 185 -5.92 18.34 -3.84
N ASN A 186 -4.85 17.52 -3.92
CA ASN A 186 -3.50 18.05 -3.69
C ASN A 186 -2.45 17.20 -4.42
N THR A 187 -1.25 17.78 -4.56
CA THR A 187 -0.07 17.10 -5.07
C THR A 187 1.09 17.34 -4.11
N PHE A 188 1.82 16.28 -3.81
CA PHE A 188 2.94 16.25 -2.87
C PHE A 188 4.16 15.63 -3.53
N ASN A 189 5.27 15.63 -2.79
CA ASN A 189 6.44 14.82 -3.11
C ASN A 189 6.75 13.86 -1.96
N ASN A 190 6.99 12.60 -2.30
CA ASN A 190 7.57 11.61 -1.39
C ASN A 190 9.06 11.95 -1.16
N SER A 191 9.30 13.07 -0.45
CA SER A 191 10.64 13.63 -0.27
C SER A 191 11.34 13.84 -1.62
N ASN A 192 12.49 13.22 -1.81
CA ASN A 192 13.28 13.17 -3.05
C ASN A 192 13.40 11.75 -3.59
N ALA A 193 12.35 10.95 -3.42
CA ALA A 193 12.31 9.58 -3.94
C ALA A 193 12.59 9.54 -5.43
N TYR A 194 13.31 8.51 -5.86
CA TYR A 194 13.56 8.29 -7.29
C TYR A 194 12.31 7.75 -7.98
N GLU A 195 11.59 6.84 -7.31
CA GLU A 195 10.37 6.20 -7.78
C GLU A 195 9.50 5.86 -6.58
N SER A 196 8.24 6.23 -6.62
CA SER A 196 7.29 5.92 -5.55
C SER A 196 6.29 4.91 -6.06
N GLU A 197 6.23 3.71 -5.46
CA GLU A 197 5.30 2.69 -5.93
C GLU A 197 4.26 2.36 -4.88
N GLY A 198 4.57 1.44 -3.97
CA GLY A 198 3.61 0.95 -3.00
C GLY A 198 3.19 2.02 -2.01
N CYS A 199 1.93 2.03 -1.68
CA CYS A 199 1.44 2.81 -0.56
C CYS A 199 0.33 2.09 0.19
N VAL A 200 0.11 2.48 1.44
CA VAL A 200 -1.05 2.07 2.23
C VAL A 200 -1.46 3.19 3.17
N TYR A 201 -2.77 3.39 3.32
CA TYR A 201 -3.32 4.40 4.21
C TYR A 201 -3.95 3.77 5.44
N ASP A 202 -3.55 4.23 6.64
CA ASP A 202 -4.16 3.87 7.91
C ASP A 202 -5.35 4.80 8.17
N ASP A 203 -6.55 4.29 7.94
CA ASP A 203 -7.81 5.03 8.07
C ASP A 203 -8.05 5.52 9.51
N GLU A 204 -7.53 4.80 10.52
CA GLU A 204 -7.76 5.11 11.93
C GLU A 204 -6.80 6.18 12.47
N ASN A 205 -5.54 6.16 12.00
CA ASN A 205 -4.50 7.07 12.47
C ASN A 205 -4.19 8.19 11.46
N GLU A 206 -4.91 8.25 10.33
CA GLU A 206 -4.75 9.25 9.28
C GLU A 206 -3.29 9.33 8.77
N LYS A 207 -2.67 8.15 8.59
CA LYS A 207 -1.27 8.03 8.15
C LYS A 207 -1.15 7.36 6.79
N LEU A 208 -0.35 7.95 5.94
CA LEU A 208 0.05 7.39 4.66
C LEU A 208 1.46 6.81 4.78
N PHE A 209 1.64 5.57 4.33
CA PHE A 209 2.95 4.94 4.17
C PHE A 209 3.24 4.80 2.69
N ILE A 210 4.46 5.11 2.27
CA ILE A 210 4.89 5.03 0.86
C ILE A 210 6.25 4.34 0.82
N SER A 211 6.39 3.36 -0.07
CA SER A 211 7.67 2.74 -0.42
C SER A 211 8.32 3.45 -1.61
N GLU A 212 9.63 3.53 -1.58
CA GLU A 212 10.44 3.96 -2.71
C GLU A 212 11.02 2.74 -3.40
N GLU A 213 10.58 2.43 -4.63
CA GLU A 213 11.07 1.32 -5.44
C GLU A 213 12.49 1.60 -5.93
N ASN A 214 13.45 1.22 -5.12
CA ASN A 214 14.87 1.35 -5.41
C ASN A 214 15.66 0.46 -4.46
N LYS A 215 16.79 -0.10 -4.90
CA LYS A 215 17.72 -0.90 -4.06
C LYS A 215 18.19 -0.19 -2.79
N LYS A 216 18.12 1.12 -2.77
CA LYS A 216 18.38 1.97 -1.61
C LYS A 216 17.12 2.72 -1.16
N GLY A 217 15.98 2.36 -1.73
CA GLY A 217 14.70 2.96 -1.40
C GLY A 217 14.32 2.72 0.06
N ILE A 218 13.57 3.62 0.62
CA ILE A 218 13.12 3.56 2.00
C ILE A 218 11.60 3.64 2.08
N ILE A 219 11.05 3.16 3.19
CA ILE A 219 9.63 3.32 3.48
C ILE A 219 9.46 4.55 4.35
N ARG A 220 8.57 5.45 3.95
CA ARG A 220 8.25 6.68 4.69
C ARG A 220 6.82 6.70 5.14
N SER A 221 6.56 7.30 6.30
CA SER A 221 5.21 7.63 6.75
C SER A 221 5.00 9.14 6.78
N TYR A 222 3.74 9.52 6.58
CA TYR A 222 3.26 10.89 6.63
C TYR A 222 1.94 10.93 7.38
N SER A 223 1.70 11.98 8.17
CA SER A 223 0.37 12.28 8.69
C SER A 223 -0.42 13.09 7.67
N LEU A 224 -1.73 12.87 7.59
CA LEU A 224 -2.62 13.68 6.77
C LEU A 224 -3.31 14.73 7.64
N SER A 225 -3.03 16.01 7.42
CA SER A 225 -3.59 17.13 8.19
C SER A 225 -5.07 17.39 7.85
N ASN A 226 -5.71 18.26 8.65
CA ASN A 226 -7.09 18.68 8.40
C ASN A 226 -7.28 19.39 7.05
N GLU A 227 -6.23 20.02 6.55
CA GLU A 227 -6.20 20.69 5.23
C GLU A 227 -5.83 19.72 4.10
N LEU A 228 -5.77 18.42 4.38
CA LEU A 228 -5.37 17.37 3.44
C LEU A 228 -3.95 17.59 2.88
N LEU A 229 -3.03 18.00 3.78
CA LEU A 229 -1.60 18.11 3.51
C LEU A 229 -0.85 16.96 4.17
N LEU A 230 0.19 16.45 3.50
CA LEU A 230 1.13 15.51 4.12
C LEU A 230 2.08 16.28 5.04
N THR A 231 2.14 15.84 6.30
CA THR A 231 2.98 16.41 7.36
C THR A 231 3.72 15.30 8.09
N ASP A 232 4.55 15.65 9.05
CA ASP A 232 5.19 14.73 10.00
C ASP A 232 5.86 13.53 9.32
N ARG A 233 6.70 13.81 8.30
CA ARG A 233 7.47 12.77 7.61
C ARG A 233 8.36 12.01 8.58
N PHE A 234 8.28 10.68 8.53
CA PHE A 234 9.15 9.78 9.27
C PHE A 234 9.67 8.67 8.36
N GLU A 235 10.93 8.31 8.46
CA GLU A 235 11.55 7.19 7.75
C GLU A 235 11.46 5.95 8.65
N ILE A 236 10.74 4.91 8.18
CA ILE A 236 10.46 3.71 8.96
C ILE A 236 11.55 2.67 8.76
N ASP A 237 11.97 2.46 7.51
CA ASP A 237 13.04 1.54 7.14
C ASP A 237 14.26 2.33 6.70
N ASP A 238 15.34 2.22 7.46
CA ASP A 238 16.64 2.84 7.19
C ASP A 238 17.56 1.93 6.36
N ARG A 239 17.05 0.79 5.88
CA ARG A 239 17.79 -0.24 5.12
C ARG A 239 18.83 -1.00 5.92
N GLU A 240 18.84 -0.88 7.23
CA GLU A 240 19.66 -1.71 8.14
C GLU A 240 18.90 -2.96 8.63
N GLY A 241 17.64 -3.13 8.20
CA GLY A 241 16.72 -4.14 8.69
C GLY A 241 16.33 -5.23 7.70
N GLY A 242 15.05 -5.59 7.71
CA GLY A 242 14.50 -6.76 7.05
C GLY A 242 14.21 -6.66 5.54
N VAL A 243 14.14 -5.45 4.98
CA VAL A 243 13.89 -5.26 3.54
C VAL A 243 15.22 -5.30 2.78
N VAL A 244 15.43 -6.31 1.96
CA VAL A 244 16.70 -6.57 1.28
C VAL A 244 16.70 -6.12 -0.20
N GLY A 245 15.58 -6.28 -0.87
CA GLY A 245 15.37 -5.87 -2.27
C GLY A 245 14.73 -4.48 -2.38
N ASP A 246 14.12 -4.20 -3.50
CA ASP A 246 13.36 -2.98 -3.69
C ASP A 246 12.04 -3.08 -2.89
N PRO A 247 11.72 -2.13 -1.98
CA PRO A 247 10.45 -2.16 -1.27
C PRO A 247 9.34 -1.73 -2.23
N GLU A 248 8.36 -2.60 -2.42
CA GLU A 248 7.23 -2.38 -3.34
C GLU A 248 5.89 -2.29 -2.61
N GLY A 249 5.00 -3.26 -2.81
CA GLY A 249 3.66 -3.26 -2.21
C GLY A 249 3.68 -3.17 -0.69
N LEU A 250 2.76 -2.38 -0.13
CA LEU A 250 2.59 -2.20 1.30
C LEU A 250 1.18 -2.60 1.74
N ALA A 251 1.08 -3.23 2.91
CA ALA A 251 -0.19 -3.53 3.56
C ALA A 251 -0.11 -3.34 5.07
N LEU A 252 -1.25 -3.11 5.72
CA LEU A 252 -1.36 -2.99 7.17
C LEU A 252 -2.13 -4.18 7.74
N LEU A 253 -1.56 -4.84 8.73
CA LEU A 253 -2.23 -5.81 9.58
C LEU A 253 -2.42 -5.19 10.97
N LYS A 254 -3.59 -4.64 11.24
CA LYS A 254 -3.91 -4.02 12.54
C LYS A 254 -4.26 -5.08 13.56
N THR A 255 -3.66 -5.01 14.74
CA THR A 255 -4.02 -5.84 15.92
C THR A 255 -4.97 -5.09 16.85
N ASN A 256 -4.89 -3.76 16.87
CA ASN A 256 -5.81 -2.84 17.50
C ASN A 256 -5.70 -1.45 16.84
N LYS A 257 -6.29 -0.41 17.43
CA LYS A 257 -6.29 0.93 16.84
C LYS A 257 -4.89 1.52 16.65
N THR A 258 -3.98 1.27 17.58
CA THR A 258 -2.63 1.90 17.60
C THR A 258 -1.53 0.95 17.16
N ASP A 259 -1.74 -0.35 17.29
CA ASP A 259 -0.71 -1.35 17.07
C ASP A 259 -1.04 -2.25 15.88
N GLY A 260 0.00 -2.76 15.25
CA GLY A 260 -0.11 -3.64 14.10
C GLY A 260 1.24 -3.89 13.43
N TYR A 261 1.16 -4.36 12.22
CA TYR A 261 2.33 -4.64 11.39
C TYR A 261 2.19 -3.92 10.06
N LEU A 262 3.25 -3.25 9.64
CA LEU A 262 3.42 -2.84 8.25
C LEU A 262 4.06 -4.01 7.50
N ILE A 263 3.37 -4.50 6.50
CA ILE A 263 3.84 -5.58 5.64
C ILE A 263 4.38 -4.94 4.38
N ALA A 264 5.61 -5.26 4.01
CA ALA A 264 6.24 -4.77 2.79
C ALA A 264 6.71 -5.96 1.94
N SER A 265 6.43 -5.92 0.65
CA SER A 265 7.08 -6.81 -0.29
C SER A 265 8.49 -6.30 -0.59
N SER A 266 9.43 -7.24 -0.78
CA SER A 266 10.82 -6.95 -1.12
C SER A 266 11.13 -7.68 -2.42
N GLN A 267 11.09 -6.96 -3.52
CA GLN A 267 11.25 -7.57 -4.84
C GLN A 267 12.72 -7.60 -5.26
N ALA A 268 13.17 -8.79 -5.65
CA ALA A 268 14.48 -8.99 -6.28
C ALA A 268 14.37 -9.40 -7.75
N VAL A 269 13.19 -9.85 -8.20
CA VAL A 269 12.89 -10.35 -9.55
C VAL A 269 11.40 -10.19 -9.87
N SER A 270 11.04 -10.14 -11.15
CA SER A 270 9.64 -10.09 -11.58
C SER A 270 8.87 -11.37 -11.24
N TYR A 271 7.62 -11.23 -10.81
CA TYR A 271 6.72 -12.32 -10.45
C TYR A 271 5.72 -12.64 -11.56
N THR A 272 5.35 -13.92 -11.64
CA THR A 272 4.30 -14.41 -12.54
C THR A 272 3.04 -14.86 -11.79
N HIS A 273 3.08 -14.84 -10.45
CA HIS A 273 1.98 -15.23 -9.56
C HIS A 273 2.07 -14.42 -8.26
N LEU A 274 0.96 -14.29 -7.56
CA LEU A 274 0.91 -13.59 -6.28
C LEU A 274 1.31 -14.53 -5.14
N THR A 275 2.23 -14.07 -4.30
CA THR A 275 2.62 -14.70 -3.03
C THR A 275 2.29 -13.77 -1.87
N LEU A 276 2.15 -14.33 -0.67
CA LEU A 276 1.97 -13.51 0.53
C LEU A 276 3.27 -12.80 0.88
N PRO A 277 3.23 -11.51 1.22
CA PRO A 277 4.39 -10.67 1.47
C PRO A 277 5.17 -11.03 2.73
N THR A 278 6.40 -10.56 2.81
CA THR A 278 7.25 -10.65 4.01
C THR A 278 6.84 -9.59 5.02
N THR A 279 6.78 -9.94 6.29
CA THR A 279 6.33 -9.06 7.38
C THR A 279 7.47 -8.21 7.92
N VAL A 280 7.25 -6.90 8.06
CA VAL A 280 8.09 -6.00 8.86
C VAL A 280 7.27 -5.54 10.05
N GLN A 281 7.82 -5.70 11.27
CA GLN A 281 7.16 -5.23 12.49
C GLN A 281 7.47 -3.74 12.70
N VAL A 282 6.46 -2.95 13.00
CA VAL A 282 6.57 -1.49 13.28
C VAL A 282 6.39 -1.25 14.77
#